data_9e480095ce38569298bd2ef44b7e3f58
#
_entry.id   9e480095ce38569298bd2ef44b7e3f58
#
_cell.length_a   1.000
_cell.length_b   1.000
_cell.length_c   1.000
_cell.angle_alpha   90.00
_cell.angle_beta   90.00
_cell.angle_gamma   90.00
#
_symmetry.space_group_name_H-M   'P 1'
#
loop_
_entity.id
_entity.type
_entity.pdbx_description
1 polymer ?
#
loop_
_entity_poly.entity_id
_entity_poly.type
_entity_poly.pdbx_seq_one_letter_code
_entity_poly.pdbx_strand_id
1 'polypeptide(L)'
;RVFGDRPDRYLEQLGELIDPSIEIFWTGEEVCSRAFSIGHLERIAEKLRRKPFLWDNYPVNDGQRMSQYLHLRGFTGRPAEMGDYIAAHGVNPARQPTLSRIPCLSLVESYARGSDYS
;
A
#
# COMPACT_ATOMS: atom_id res chain seq x y z
N ARG A 1 0.18 5.02 15.52
CA ARG A 1 -0.85 4.10 14.98
C ARG A 1 -2.07 4.88 14.54
N VAL A 2 -2.55 4.65 13.32
CA VAL A 2 -3.73 5.34 12.76
C VAL A 2 -4.99 5.00 13.56
N PHE A 3 -5.07 3.78 14.06
CA PHE A 3 -6.24 3.27 14.78
C PHE A 3 -6.10 3.33 16.31
N GLY A 4 -4.97 3.81 16.83
CA GLY A 4 -4.74 3.92 18.27
C GLY A 4 -4.96 2.60 19.00
N ASP A 5 -5.56 2.69 20.20
CA ASP A 5 -5.86 1.55 21.07
C ASP A 5 -7.25 0.93 20.77
N ARG A 6 -7.66 0.92 19.49
CA ARG A 6 -8.93 0.29 19.12
C ARG A 6 -8.90 -1.20 19.40
N PRO A 7 -10.06 -1.79 19.75
CA PRO A 7 -10.15 -3.23 20.01
C PRO A 7 -9.55 -4.05 18.88
N ASP A 8 -8.87 -5.13 19.23
CA ASP A 8 -8.20 -6.03 18.29
C ASP A 8 -9.10 -6.60 17.19
N ARG A 9 -10.42 -6.53 17.40
CA ARG A 9 -11.45 -7.06 16.47
C ARG A 9 -11.97 -6.05 15.45
N TYR A 10 -11.43 -4.84 15.37
CA TYR A 10 -11.96 -3.83 14.45
C TYR A 10 -11.91 -4.27 12.99
N LEU A 11 -10.80 -4.84 12.56
CA LEU A 11 -10.62 -5.32 11.18
C LEU A 11 -11.50 -6.54 10.88
N GLU A 12 -11.64 -7.46 11.85
CA GLU A 12 -12.53 -8.61 11.70
C GLU A 12 -13.99 -8.16 11.58
N GLN A 13 -14.40 -7.18 12.37
CA GLN A 13 -15.75 -6.60 12.27
C GLN A 13 -16.00 -5.95 10.92
N LEU A 14 -15.03 -5.21 10.39
CA LEU A 14 -15.14 -4.68 9.03
C LEU A 14 -15.33 -5.80 8.00
N GLY A 15 -14.54 -6.87 8.10
CA GLY A 15 -14.64 -8.00 7.20
C GLY A 15 -15.97 -8.75 7.30
N GLU A 16 -16.57 -8.79 8.49
CA GLU A 16 -17.86 -9.43 8.74
C GLU A 16 -19.05 -8.61 8.26
N LEU A 17 -19.02 -7.30 8.49
CA LEU A 17 -20.16 -6.41 8.32
C LEU A 17 -20.24 -5.74 6.95
N ILE A 18 -19.12 -5.56 6.27
CA ILE A 18 -19.07 -4.91 4.96
C ILE A 18 -19.31 -5.95 3.87
N ASP A 19 -20.18 -5.62 2.91
CA ASP A 19 -20.47 -6.48 1.76
C ASP A 19 -19.17 -6.95 1.09
N PRO A 20 -19.02 -8.25 0.77
CA PRO A 20 -17.81 -8.79 0.15
C PRO A 20 -17.41 -8.14 -1.17
N SER A 21 -18.34 -7.50 -1.90
CA SER A 21 -18.08 -6.80 -3.14
C SER A 21 -17.41 -5.44 -2.96
N ILE A 22 -17.39 -4.92 -1.73
CA ILE A 22 -16.79 -3.62 -1.42
C ILE A 22 -15.30 -3.79 -1.13
N GLU A 23 -14.46 -3.06 -1.86
CA GLU A 23 -13.01 -3.04 -1.63
C GLU A 23 -12.70 -2.27 -0.33
N ILE A 24 -11.73 -2.79 0.43
CA ILE A 24 -11.27 -2.14 1.66
C ILE A 24 -9.82 -1.71 1.45
N PHE A 25 -9.56 -0.42 1.59
CA PHE A 25 -8.21 0.13 1.47
C PHE A 25 -7.36 -0.19 2.71
N TRP A 26 -6.09 -0.44 2.46
CA TRP A 26 -5.08 -0.69 3.49
C TRP A 26 -3.77 0.00 3.15
N THR A 27 -3.21 0.75 4.09
CA THR A 27 -1.94 1.49 3.88
C THR A 27 -0.70 0.75 4.34
N GLY A 28 -0.86 -0.43 4.91
CA GLY A 28 0.21 -1.18 5.57
C GLY A 28 0.23 -0.95 7.08
N GLU A 29 1.33 -1.27 7.72
CA GLU A 29 1.48 -1.13 9.17
C GLU A 29 1.51 0.35 9.60
N GLU A 30 1.90 1.23 8.68
CA GLU A 30 1.94 2.67 8.89
C GLU A 30 1.16 3.39 7.79
N VAL A 31 0.85 4.66 8.00
CA VAL A 31 0.22 5.50 6.97
C VAL A 31 1.12 5.61 5.73
N CYS A 32 2.42 5.80 5.96
CA CYS A 32 3.44 5.83 4.90
C CYS A 32 4.41 4.66 5.14
N SER A 33 3.96 3.46 4.80
CA SER A 33 4.75 2.25 5.00
C SER A 33 5.99 2.24 4.12
N ARG A 34 7.14 1.95 4.71
CA ARG A 34 8.42 1.83 3.99
C ARG A 34 8.50 0.54 3.19
N ALA A 35 7.89 -0.51 3.70
CA ALA A 35 7.86 -1.81 3.08
C ALA A 35 6.56 -2.53 3.42
N PHE A 36 6.21 -3.51 2.60
CA PHE A 36 5.08 -4.41 2.85
C PHE A 36 5.59 -5.84 2.92
N SER A 37 5.20 -6.57 3.96
CA SER A 37 5.51 -7.99 4.06
C SER A 37 4.32 -8.84 3.64
N ILE A 38 4.59 -9.95 2.97
CA ILE A 38 3.56 -10.91 2.55
C ILE A 38 2.79 -11.45 3.74
N GLY A 39 3.50 -11.83 4.81
CA GLY A 39 2.86 -12.32 6.03
C GLY A 39 1.92 -11.31 6.69
N HIS A 40 2.24 -10.02 6.64
CA HIS A 40 1.32 -8.98 7.10
C HIS A 40 0.08 -8.90 6.21
N LEU A 41 0.24 -8.89 4.89
CA LEU A 41 -0.88 -8.84 3.95
C LEU A 41 -1.80 -10.06 4.08
N GLU A 42 -1.25 -11.25 4.30
CA GLU A 42 -2.02 -12.47 4.56
C GLU A 42 -2.89 -12.31 5.82
N ARG A 43 -2.30 -11.83 6.92
CA ARG A 43 -3.05 -11.61 8.17
C ARG A 43 -4.16 -10.57 8.01
N ILE A 44 -3.91 -9.52 7.25
CA ILE A 44 -4.93 -8.50 6.98
C ILE A 44 -6.03 -9.07 6.10
N ALA A 45 -5.69 -9.85 5.07
CA ALA A 45 -6.68 -10.49 4.21
C ALA A 45 -7.58 -11.47 4.99
N GLU A 46 -7.03 -12.23 5.92
CA GLU A 46 -7.79 -13.10 6.80
C GLU A 46 -8.80 -12.31 7.65
N LYS A 47 -8.36 -11.23 8.29
CA LYS A 47 -9.21 -10.38 9.12
C LYS A 47 -10.30 -9.70 8.32
N LEU A 48 -9.98 -9.18 7.16
CA LEU A 48 -10.93 -8.50 6.27
C LEU A 48 -11.79 -9.46 5.45
N ARG A 49 -11.49 -10.76 5.46
CA ARG A 49 -12.14 -11.80 4.65
C ARG A 49 -12.14 -11.50 3.16
N ARG A 50 -11.16 -10.73 2.71
CA ARG A 50 -10.91 -10.34 1.32
C ARG A 50 -9.49 -9.81 1.16
N LYS A 51 -8.96 -9.85 -0.05
CA LYS A 51 -7.68 -9.21 -0.34
C LYS A 51 -7.84 -7.69 -0.19
N PRO A 52 -6.95 -7.01 0.54
CA PRO A 52 -7.02 -5.56 0.67
C PRO A 52 -6.68 -4.87 -0.64
N PHE A 53 -7.30 -3.72 -0.88
CA PHE A 53 -6.83 -2.78 -1.91
C PHE A 53 -5.69 -1.95 -1.28
N LEU A 54 -4.47 -2.14 -1.74
CA LEU A 54 -3.33 -1.43 -1.17
C LEU A 54 -3.35 0.04 -1.58
N TRP A 55 -3.29 0.92 -0.59
CA TRP A 55 -3.13 2.37 -0.79
C TRP A 55 -1.71 2.74 -0.36
N ASP A 56 -0.83 2.93 -1.33
CA ASP A 56 0.59 3.20 -1.08
C ASP A 56 0.86 4.69 -1.05
N ASN A 57 1.17 5.22 0.13
CA ASN A 57 1.49 6.62 0.32
C ASN A 57 2.95 6.92 -0.04
N TYR A 58 3.32 6.60 -1.27
CA TYR A 58 4.57 6.96 -1.90
C TYR A 58 4.32 7.15 -3.41
N PRO A 59 4.83 8.18 -4.07
CA PRO A 59 5.73 9.22 -3.61
C PRO A 59 5.05 10.51 -3.08
N VAL A 60 3.89 10.43 -2.47
CA VAL A 60 3.12 11.57 -1.99
C VAL A 60 3.97 12.53 -1.13
N ASN A 61 3.74 13.83 -1.31
CA ASN A 61 4.44 14.90 -0.59
C ASN A 61 3.50 16.06 -0.19
N ASP A 62 2.27 15.73 0.17
CA ASP A 62 1.24 16.72 0.51
C ASP A 62 1.19 17.08 2.00
N GLY A 63 1.76 16.25 2.85
CA GLY A 63 1.81 16.50 4.31
C GLY A 63 2.82 17.60 4.68
N GLN A 64 2.58 18.27 5.79
CA GLN A 64 3.46 19.34 6.27
C GLN A 64 4.93 18.95 6.35
N ARG A 65 5.22 17.73 6.80
CA ARG A 65 6.57 17.21 6.90
C ARG A 65 7.15 16.81 5.53
N MET A 66 6.34 16.22 4.65
CA MET A 66 6.77 15.65 3.38
C MET A 66 6.75 16.66 2.23
N SER A 67 6.06 17.78 2.38
CA SER A 67 5.93 18.81 1.35
C SER A 67 7.24 19.50 0.96
N GLN A 68 8.27 19.36 1.81
CA GLN A 68 9.61 19.90 1.58
C GLN A 68 10.47 19.01 0.66
N TYR A 69 9.99 17.80 0.32
CA TYR A 69 10.75 16.81 -0.41
C TYR A 69 10.06 16.42 -1.70
N LEU A 70 10.85 16.06 -2.70
CA LEU A 70 10.37 15.43 -3.93
C LEU A 70 10.99 14.04 -4.03
N HIS A 71 10.14 13.02 -3.95
CA HIS A 71 10.55 11.62 -3.95
C HIS A 71 10.66 11.12 -5.40
N LEU A 72 11.88 11.08 -5.93
CA LEU A 72 12.17 10.57 -7.28
C LEU A 72 12.77 9.17 -7.28
N ARG A 73 13.10 8.64 -6.11
CA ARG A 73 13.63 7.29 -5.99
C ARG A 73 12.59 6.26 -6.41
N GLY A 74 13.04 5.21 -7.09
CA GLY A 74 12.18 4.08 -7.43
C GLY A 74 11.58 3.40 -6.19
N PHE A 75 10.48 2.70 -6.38
CA PHE A 75 9.83 1.95 -5.31
C PHE A 75 10.76 0.85 -4.79
N THR A 76 10.83 0.72 -3.47
CA THR A 76 11.54 -0.36 -2.76
C THR A 76 10.65 -0.92 -1.67
N GLY A 77 10.93 -2.15 -1.22
CA GLY A 77 10.12 -2.79 -0.18
C GLY A 77 8.72 -3.22 -0.65
N ARG A 78 8.53 -3.35 -1.97
CA ARG A 78 7.30 -3.84 -2.59
C ARG A 78 7.64 -5.06 -3.42
N PRO A 79 7.74 -6.26 -2.79
CA PRO A 79 8.03 -7.47 -3.53
C PRO A 79 6.91 -7.78 -4.53
N ALA A 80 7.27 -8.20 -5.75
CA ALA A 80 6.29 -8.45 -6.80
C ALA A 80 5.27 -9.53 -6.41
N GLU A 81 5.69 -10.49 -5.60
CA GLU A 81 4.87 -11.59 -5.11
C GLU A 81 3.66 -11.10 -4.28
N MET A 82 3.72 -9.90 -3.72
CA MET A 82 2.57 -9.35 -2.97
C MET A 82 1.35 -9.13 -3.85
N GLY A 83 1.51 -9.07 -5.17
CA GLY A 83 0.39 -8.99 -6.11
C GLY A 83 -0.63 -10.12 -5.95
N ASP A 84 -0.21 -11.28 -5.48
CA ASP A 84 -1.12 -12.41 -5.21
C ASP A 84 -1.94 -12.23 -3.93
N TYR A 85 -1.59 -11.29 -3.06
CA TYR A 85 -2.17 -11.08 -1.74
C TYR A 85 -2.98 -9.79 -1.62
N ILE A 86 -3.08 -9.02 -2.69
CA ILE A 86 -3.82 -7.76 -2.75
C ILE A 86 -4.82 -7.78 -3.92
N ALA A 87 -5.90 -7.01 -3.78
CA ALA A 87 -6.88 -6.85 -4.85
C ALA A 87 -6.34 -5.92 -5.96
N ALA A 88 -5.66 -4.85 -5.55
CA ALA A 88 -4.99 -3.91 -6.44
C ALA A 88 -3.96 -3.09 -5.65
N HIS A 89 -3.09 -2.38 -6.36
CA HIS A 89 -2.08 -1.51 -5.79
C HIS A 89 -2.31 -0.07 -6.29
N GLY A 90 -2.93 0.75 -5.46
CA GLY A 90 -3.11 2.17 -5.72
C GLY A 90 -1.93 2.96 -5.18
N VAL A 91 -1.49 3.93 -5.93
CA VAL A 91 -0.37 4.81 -5.58
C VAL A 91 -0.87 6.22 -5.36
N ASN A 92 -0.49 6.82 -4.24
CA ASN A 92 -0.74 8.23 -3.97
C ASN A 92 0.47 9.04 -4.46
N PRO A 93 0.36 9.75 -5.61
CA PRO A 93 1.50 10.42 -6.22
C PRO A 93 1.84 11.74 -5.53
N ALA A 94 3.02 12.28 -5.86
CA ALA A 94 3.39 13.63 -5.44
C ALA A 94 2.53 14.68 -6.15
N ARG A 95 2.54 15.91 -5.64
CA ARG A 95 1.87 17.06 -6.26
C ARG A 95 2.43 17.41 -7.63
N GLN A 96 3.62 16.92 -7.98
CA GLN A 96 4.26 17.10 -9.27
C GLN A 96 3.94 15.87 -10.16
N PRO A 97 2.90 15.91 -10.99
CA PRO A 97 2.44 14.73 -11.70
C PRO A 97 3.43 14.23 -12.76
N THR A 98 4.13 15.12 -13.44
CA THR A 98 5.12 14.74 -14.45
C THR A 98 6.31 14.01 -13.83
N LEU A 99 6.83 14.52 -12.72
CA LEU A 99 7.96 13.92 -12.01
C LEU A 99 7.57 12.64 -11.27
N SER A 100 6.32 12.51 -10.85
CA SER A 100 5.79 11.29 -10.23
C SER A 100 5.79 10.09 -11.17
N ARG A 101 5.85 10.30 -12.47
CA ARG A 101 5.99 9.21 -13.45
C ARG A 101 7.25 8.40 -13.24
N ILE A 102 8.34 9.04 -12.78
CA ILE A 102 9.64 8.37 -12.56
C ILE A 102 9.49 7.23 -11.53
N PRO A 103 9.10 7.47 -10.27
CA PRO A 103 8.92 6.37 -9.33
C PRO A 103 7.79 5.43 -9.73
N CYS A 104 6.67 5.91 -10.29
CA CYS A 104 5.55 5.05 -10.66
C CYS A 104 5.92 4.03 -11.75
N LEU A 105 6.73 4.40 -12.73
CA LEU A 105 7.24 3.46 -13.73
C LEU A 105 8.08 2.35 -13.10
N SER A 106 8.85 2.66 -12.06
CA SER A 106 9.64 1.64 -11.35
C SER A 106 8.77 0.58 -10.67
N LEU A 107 7.58 0.97 -10.18
CA LEU A 107 6.64 0.02 -9.59
C LEU A 107 6.08 -0.94 -10.65
N VAL A 108 5.66 -0.41 -11.79
CA VAL A 108 5.18 -1.24 -12.91
C VAL A 108 6.27 -2.22 -13.35
N GLU A 109 7.49 -1.74 -13.45
CA GLU A 109 8.64 -2.56 -13.84
C GLU A 109 8.96 -3.64 -12.80
N SER A 110 8.83 -3.33 -11.50
CA SER A 110 9.05 -4.32 -10.46
C SER A 110 8.06 -5.48 -10.53
N TYR A 111 6.79 -5.21 -10.81
CA TYR A 111 5.80 -6.26 -11.03
C TYR A 111 6.08 -7.07 -12.30
N ALA A 112 6.53 -6.43 -13.37
CA ALA A 112 6.84 -7.10 -14.62
C ALA A 112 8.09 -7.98 -14.54
N ARG A 113 9.11 -7.55 -13.81
CA ARG A 113 10.38 -8.28 -13.64
C ARG A 113 10.38 -9.29 -12.49
N GLY A 114 9.53 -9.09 -11.50
CA GLY A 114 9.51 -9.94 -10.30
C GLY A 114 10.84 -9.89 -9.55
N SER A 115 11.41 -11.06 -9.28
CA SER A 115 12.67 -11.19 -8.54
C SER A 115 13.89 -10.59 -9.24
N ASP A 116 13.81 -10.32 -10.54
CA ASP A 116 14.90 -9.72 -11.32
C ASP A 116 14.95 -8.19 -11.21
N TYR A 117 13.97 -7.59 -10.52
CA TYR A 117 13.98 -6.16 -10.22
C TYR A 117 14.95 -5.85 -9.09
N SER A 118 15.89 -5.00 -9.35
CA SER A 118 16.91 -4.57 -8.39
C SER A 118 16.89 -3.06 -8.16
#